data_f07e68c9efc0d0c273be3ccb56ec5e38
#
_entry.id   f07e68c9efc0d0c273be3ccb56ec5e38
#
_cell.length_a   1.000
_cell.length_b   1.000
_cell.length_c   1.000
_cell.angle_alpha   90.00
_cell.angle_beta   90.00
_cell.angle_gamma   90.00
#
_symmetry.space_group_name_H-M   'P 1'
#
loop_
_entity.id
_entity.type
_entity.pdbx_description
1 polymer ?
#
loop_
_entity_poly.entity_id
_entity_poly.type
_entity_poly.pdbx_seq_one_letter_code
_entity_poly.pdbx_strand_id
1 'polypeptide(L)'
;MKLNKYPLALILGFGMLTSCNDRLELLNPNQQTSSTFGFNPDDLEECVIAAYNHIRMEGSYARVGYTIDVCRGDEAWNSSQVWYLPFDDLNAEVTSDITWWPWREWYYTINVCNFTISRCGEDNSQLTEKMKRIKGQALFLRALSYYNL
;
A
#
# COMPACT_ATOMS: atom_id res chain seq x y z
N MET A 1 39.55 -7.70 -56.19
CA MET A 1 38.67 -6.81 -55.46
C MET A 1 38.41 -7.43 -54.06
N LYS A 2 39.06 -6.92 -53.01
CA LYS A 2 38.89 -7.47 -51.63
C LYS A 2 37.61 -6.85 -51.04
N LEU A 3 36.54 -7.60 -50.97
CA LEU A 3 35.34 -7.17 -50.26
C LEU A 3 35.66 -6.98 -48.77
N ASN A 4 35.45 -5.75 -48.31
CA ASN A 4 35.64 -5.41 -46.90
C ASN A 4 34.57 -6.11 -46.08
N LYS A 5 34.95 -7.05 -45.20
CA LYS A 5 34.01 -7.90 -44.40
C LYS A 5 33.40 -7.15 -43.22
N TYR A 6 33.86 -5.95 -42.92
CA TYR A 6 33.44 -5.15 -41.78
C TYR A 6 32.02 -4.57 -41.85
N PRO A 7 31.48 -4.11 -43.03
CA PRO A 7 30.11 -3.59 -43.06
C PRO A 7 29.06 -4.65 -42.75
N LEU A 8 29.30 -5.90 -43.09
CA LEU A 8 28.35 -7.00 -42.81
C LEU A 8 28.27 -7.33 -41.30
N ALA A 9 29.41 -7.26 -40.60
CA ALA A 9 29.46 -7.47 -39.15
C ALA A 9 28.80 -6.32 -38.38
N LEU A 10 28.87 -5.09 -38.89
CA LEU A 10 28.26 -3.89 -38.29
C LEU A 10 26.72 -3.93 -38.44
N ILE A 11 26.21 -4.39 -39.59
CA ILE A 11 24.76 -4.53 -39.84
C ILE A 11 24.18 -5.66 -38.96
N LEU A 12 24.89 -6.76 -38.78
CA LEU A 12 24.48 -7.86 -37.87
C LEU A 12 24.49 -7.44 -36.39
N GLY A 13 25.47 -6.61 -35.98
CA GLY A 13 25.56 -6.09 -34.60
C GLY A 13 24.44 -5.08 -34.28
N PHE A 14 24.00 -4.27 -35.24
CA PHE A 14 22.92 -3.30 -35.05
C PHE A 14 21.51 -3.95 -35.00
N GLY A 15 21.34 -5.07 -35.72
CA GLY A 15 20.07 -5.83 -35.70
C GLY A 15 19.74 -6.52 -34.38
N MET A 16 20.73 -6.71 -33.50
CA MET A 16 20.50 -7.34 -32.19
C MET A 16 20.06 -6.34 -31.10
N LEU A 17 20.08 -5.04 -31.40
CA LEU A 17 19.67 -4.01 -30.44
C LEU A 17 18.16 -3.71 -30.45
N THR A 18 17.41 -4.25 -31.39
CA THR A 18 15.95 -4.17 -31.40
C THR A 18 15.36 -5.26 -30.50
N SER A 19 15.51 -5.10 -29.21
CA SER A 19 14.81 -5.90 -28.21
C SER A 19 13.32 -5.54 -28.27
N CYS A 20 12.45 -6.51 -28.60
CA CYS A 20 11.01 -6.35 -28.55
C CYS A 20 10.56 -6.28 -27.08
N ASN A 21 10.43 -5.07 -26.53
CA ASN A 21 9.88 -4.85 -25.19
C ASN A 21 8.42 -5.35 -25.06
N ASP A 22 7.65 -5.29 -26.16
CA ASP A 22 6.22 -5.63 -26.16
C ASP A 22 5.91 -7.10 -25.80
N ARG A 23 6.89 -7.99 -25.94
CA ARG A 23 6.71 -9.42 -25.56
C ARG A 23 7.00 -9.70 -24.10
N LEU A 24 7.58 -8.77 -23.37
CA LEU A 24 7.90 -8.92 -21.94
C LEU A 24 6.77 -8.35 -21.05
N GLU A 25 5.91 -7.51 -21.59
CA GLU A 25 4.73 -6.99 -20.89
C GLU A 25 3.53 -7.95 -21.08
N LEU A 26 3.60 -9.11 -20.44
CA LEU A 26 2.47 -10.03 -20.38
C LEU A 26 1.45 -9.51 -19.36
N LEU A 27 0.47 -8.78 -19.84
CA LEU A 27 -0.71 -8.44 -19.04
C LEU A 27 -1.52 -9.72 -18.83
N ASN A 28 -1.71 -10.11 -17.58
CA ASN A 28 -2.63 -11.20 -17.25
C ASN A 28 -4.07 -10.72 -17.52
N PRO A 29 -4.81 -11.29 -18.49
CA PRO A 29 -6.15 -10.83 -18.83
C PRO A 29 -7.18 -11.07 -17.72
N ASN A 30 -6.85 -11.93 -16.76
CA ASN A 30 -7.72 -12.29 -15.64
C ASN A 30 -7.36 -11.53 -14.34
N GLN A 31 -6.42 -10.60 -14.39
CA GLN A 31 -5.98 -9.84 -13.21
C GLN A 31 -5.97 -8.35 -13.51
N GLN A 32 -6.60 -7.58 -12.64
CA GLN A 32 -6.51 -6.12 -12.70
C GLN A 32 -5.07 -5.70 -12.39
N THR A 33 -4.56 -4.76 -13.16
CA THR A 33 -3.22 -4.19 -12.99
C THR A 33 -3.32 -2.73 -12.57
N SER A 34 -2.24 -2.16 -12.08
CA SER A 34 -2.19 -0.73 -11.74
C SER A 34 -2.49 0.21 -12.92
N SER A 35 -2.37 -0.29 -14.15
CA SER A 35 -2.72 0.45 -15.37
C SER A 35 -4.18 0.36 -15.77
N THR A 36 -4.93 -0.62 -15.24
CA THR A 36 -6.35 -0.86 -15.59
C THR A 36 -7.31 -0.59 -14.42
N PHE A 37 -6.83 -0.63 -13.18
CA PHE A 37 -7.61 -0.46 -11.97
C PHE A 37 -7.62 0.99 -11.44
N GLY A 38 -8.74 1.40 -10.88
CA GLY A 38 -8.89 2.70 -10.22
C GLY A 38 -9.24 3.85 -11.15
N PHE A 39 -9.76 3.56 -12.36
CA PHE A 39 -10.22 4.58 -13.30
C PHE A 39 -11.72 4.86 -13.23
N ASN A 40 -12.47 4.00 -12.57
CA ASN A 40 -13.90 4.21 -12.35
C ASN A 40 -14.20 4.42 -10.85
N PRO A 41 -15.31 5.08 -10.50
CA PRO A 41 -15.67 5.32 -9.11
C PRO A 41 -15.93 4.05 -8.29
N ASP A 42 -16.30 2.93 -8.93
CA ASP A 42 -16.58 1.68 -8.23
C ASP A 42 -15.28 1.03 -7.75
N ASP A 43 -14.24 1.00 -8.59
CA ASP A 43 -12.91 0.55 -8.20
C ASP A 43 -12.35 1.36 -7.01
N LEU A 44 -12.57 2.69 -7.03
CA LEU A 44 -12.12 3.57 -5.95
C LEU A 44 -12.91 3.36 -4.66
N GLU A 45 -14.18 2.99 -4.75
CA GLU A 45 -15.00 2.60 -3.60
C GLU A 45 -14.48 1.30 -2.98
N GLU A 46 -14.11 0.31 -3.80
CA GLU A 46 -13.46 -0.93 -3.33
C GLU A 46 -12.13 -0.64 -2.60
N CYS A 47 -11.33 0.31 -3.09
CA CYS A 47 -10.11 0.75 -2.40
C CYS A 47 -10.43 1.30 -1.00
N VAL A 48 -11.45 2.13 -0.86
CA VAL A 48 -11.84 2.68 0.46
C VAL A 48 -12.35 1.56 1.38
N ILE A 49 -13.11 0.61 0.85
CA ILE A 49 -13.55 -0.58 1.62
C ILE A 49 -12.32 -1.38 2.09
N ALA A 50 -11.33 -1.57 1.22
CA ALA A 50 -10.07 -2.23 1.60
C ALA A 50 -9.33 -1.46 2.70
N ALA A 51 -9.29 -0.12 2.66
CA ALA A 51 -8.71 0.71 3.72
C ALA A 51 -9.46 0.55 5.05
N TYR A 52 -10.80 0.52 5.04
CA TYR A 52 -11.60 0.21 6.23
C TYR A 52 -11.32 -1.20 6.77
N ASN A 53 -11.07 -2.17 5.88
CA ASN A 53 -10.71 -3.51 6.32
C ASN A 53 -9.35 -3.54 7.03
N HIS A 54 -8.36 -2.78 6.56
CA HIS A 54 -7.04 -2.72 7.19
C HIS A 54 -7.08 -2.13 8.61
N ILE A 55 -7.93 -1.15 8.90
CA ILE A 55 -8.07 -0.65 10.28
C ILE A 55 -8.73 -1.65 11.23
N ARG A 56 -9.31 -2.73 10.71
CA ARG A 56 -9.88 -3.85 11.48
C ARG A 56 -8.94 -5.06 11.57
N MET A 57 -7.75 -5.00 10.98
CA MET A 57 -6.77 -6.07 11.07
C MET A 57 -6.14 -6.15 12.46
N GLU A 58 -5.53 -7.28 12.76
CA GLU A 58 -4.94 -7.58 14.08
C GLU A 58 -3.90 -6.55 14.53
N GLY A 59 -3.10 -6.04 13.61
CA GLY A 59 -2.11 -5.01 13.91
C GLY A 59 -2.70 -3.65 14.24
N SER A 60 -3.93 -3.37 13.78
CA SER A 60 -4.64 -2.11 14.05
C SER A 60 -5.55 -2.25 15.29
N TYR A 61 -6.82 -1.89 15.16
CA TYR A 61 -7.77 -1.86 16.30
C TYR A 61 -8.32 -3.23 16.73
N ALA A 62 -8.16 -4.30 15.92
CA ALA A 62 -8.73 -5.58 16.32
C ALA A 62 -8.02 -6.22 17.53
N ARG A 63 -6.70 -6.09 17.63
CA ARG A 63 -5.96 -6.70 18.73
C ARG A 63 -4.70 -5.93 19.14
N VAL A 64 -3.65 -5.97 18.31
CA VAL A 64 -2.30 -5.55 18.75
C VAL A 64 -2.22 -4.07 19.06
N GLY A 65 -2.70 -3.20 18.16
CA GLY A 65 -2.68 -1.76 18.36
C GLY A 65 -3.43 -1.35 19.63
N TYR A 66 -4.67 -1.83 19.77
CA TYR A 66 -5.49 -1.58 20.97
C TYR A 66 -4.84 -2.15 22.26
N THR A 67 -4.31 -3.39 22.21
CA THR A 67 -3.72 -4.02 23.40
C THR A 67 -2.47 -3.30 23.87
N ILE A 68 -1.63 -2.82 22.95
CA ILE A 68 -0.43 -2.02 23.28
C ILE A 68 -0.84 -0.76 24.05
N ASP A 69 -1.84 -0.04 23.55
CA ASP A 69 -2.29 1.21 24.19
C ASP A 69 -2.84 0.96 25.59
N VAL A 70 -3.65 -0.10 25.76
CA VAL A 70 -4.27 -0.44 27.03
C VAL A 70 -3.23 -0.96 28.05
N CYS A 71 -2.26 -1.78 27.61
CA CYS A 71 -1.21 -2.30 28.48
C CYS A 71 -0.21 -1.22 28.96
N ARG A 72 -0.08 -0.11 28.23
CA ARG A 72 0.77 1.02 28.64
C ARG A 72 0.10 1.97 29.64
N GLY A 73 -1.19 1.77 29.86
CA GLY A 73 -1.98 2.51 30.85
C GLY A 73 -2.22 1.69 32.12
N ASP A 74 -2.89 2.31 33.09
CA ASP A 74 -3.27 1.66 34.36
C ASP A 74 -4.55 0.85 34.25
N GLU A 75 -5.16 0.75 33.07
CA GLU A 75 -6.49 0.21 32.85
C GLU A 75 -6.49 -1.32 32.67
N ALA A 76 -5.36 -1.90 32.29
CA ALA A 76 -5.22 -3.33 32.11
C ALA A 76 -3.82 -3.81 32.50
N TRP A 77 -3.77 -5.06 32.92
CA TRP A 77 -2.53 -5.79 33.20
C TRP A 77 -2.50 -7.08 32.39
N ASN A 78 -1.35 -7.37 31.81
CA ASN A 78 -1.17 -8.57 31.01
C ASN A 78 -0.50 -9.68 31.85
N SER A 79 -1.25 -10.74 32.18
CA SER A 79 -0.77 -11.84 33.03
C SER A 79 -0.18 -13.04 32.29
N SER A 80 -0.40 -13.15 30.96
CA SER A 80 -0.14 -14.41 30.27
C SER A 80 0.49 -14.29 28.88
N GLN A 81 0.37 -13.16 28.24
CA GLN A 81 0.87 -12.97 26.88
C GLN A 81 2.24 -12.30 26.91
N VAL A 82 3.28 -13.11 26.83
CA VAL A 82 4.69 -12.63 26.89
C VAL A 82 5.03 -11.53 25.89
N TRP A 83 4.31 -11.46 24.78
CA TRP A 83 4.51 -10.43 23.75
C TRP A 83 4.13 -9.01 24.22
N TYR A 84 3.20 -8.88 25.16
CA TYR A 84 2.71 -7.59 25.67
C TYR A 84 3.35 -7.18 27.00
N LEU A 85 4.04 -8.08 27.70
CA LEU A 85 4.73 -7.76 28.95
C LEU A 85 5.68 -6.57 28.84
N PRO A 86 6.49 -6.42 27.75
CA PRO A 86 7.36 -5.27 27.63
C PRO A 86 6.62 -3.91 27.55
N PHE A 87 5.37 -3.91 27.10
CA PHE A 87 4.55 -2.69 27.09
C PHE A 87 3.96 -2.38 28.45
N ASP A 88 3.56 -3.40 29.18
CA ASP A 88 3.08 -3.30 30.55
C ASP A 88 4.19 -2.82 31.50
N ASP A 89 5.40 -3.35 31.32
CA ASP A 89 6.60 -2.94 32.07
C ASP A 89 7.25 -1.63 31.55
N LEU A 90 6.68 -0.99 30.53
CA LEU A 90 7.21 0.21 29.84
C LEU A 90 8.65 0.02 29.32
N ASN A 91 9.02 -1.20 28.95
CA ASN A 91 10.36 -1.59 28.46
C ASN A 91 10.30 -2.24 27.06
N ALA A 92 9.39 -1.75 26.21
CA ALA A 92 9.23 -2.28 24.85
C ALA A 92 10.34 -1.80 23.91
N GLU A 93 10.96 -2.75 23.20
CA GLU A 93 11.94 -2.46 22.18
C GLU A 93 11.28 -2.21 20.81
N VAL A 94 11.82 -1.24 20.06
CA VAL A 94 11.34 -0.91 18.70
C VAL A 94 11.53 -2.05 17.70
N THR A 95 12.43 -2.99 17.98
CA THR A 95 12.72 -4.16 17.15
C THR A 95 11.80 -5.35 17.41
N SER A 96 10.88 -5.23 18.37
CA SER A 96 9.92 -6.28 18.69
C SER A 96 8.96 -6.53 17.52
N ASP A 97 8.73 -7.81 17.18
CA ASP A 97 7.76 -8.20 16.14
C ASP A 97 6.36 -7.64 16.40
N ILE A 98 5.97 -7.55 17.69
CA ILE A 98 4.67 -7.04 18.06
C ILE A 98 4.52 -5.54 17.76
N THR A 99 5.60 -4.77 17.80
CA THR A 99 5.63 -3.35 17.42
C THR A 99 5.51 -3.17 15.91
N TRP A 100 6.06 -4.12 15.15
CA TRP A 100 6.03 -4.06 13.70
C TRP A 100 4.62 -4.26 13.11
N TRP A 101 3.75 -5.01 13.76
CA TRP A 101 2.39 -5.29 13.26
C TRP A 101 1.52 -4.03 13.14
N PRO A 102 1.37 -3.17 14.16
CA PRO A 102 0.65 -1.91 14.02
C PRO A 102 1.25 -1.02 12.94
N TRP A 103 2.57 -0.87 12.94
CA TRP A 103 3.29 -0.10 11.95
C TRP A 103 2.93 -0.52 10.53
N ARG A 104 3.01 -1.82 10.24
CA ARG A 104 2.68 -2.40 8.93
C ARG A 104 1.24 -2.10 8.52
N GLU A 105 0.27 -2.35 9.38
CA GLU A 105 -1.15 -2.23 9.02
C GLU A 105 -1.55 -0.77 8.80
N TRP A 106 -1.04 0.16 9.58
CA TRP A 106 -1.28 1.58 9.37
C TRP A 106 -0.66 2.07 8.06
N TYR A 107 0.55 1.62 7.71
CA TYR A 107 1.15 1.96 6.42
C TYR A 107 0.45 1.30 5.24
N TYR A 108 -0.13 0.12 5.37
CA TYR A 108 -0.99 -0.45 4.34
C TYR A 108 -2.23 0.41 4.11
N THR A 109 -2.89 0.85 5.17
CA THR A 109 -4.03 1.77 5.08
C THR A 109 -3.63 3.08 4.37
N ILE A 110 -2.51 3.69 4.76
CA ILE A 110 -1.99 4.91 4.13
C ILE A 110 -1.72 4.69 2.63
N ASN A 111 -1.12 3.57 2.26
CA ASN A 111 -0.82 3.26 0.87
C ASN A 111 -2.08 3.17 0.01
N VAL A 112 -3.10 2.45 0.48
CA VAL A 112 -4.39 2.35 -0.22
C VAL A 112 -5.07 3.72 -0.33
N CYS A 113 -5.03 4.50 0.74
CA CYS A 113 -5.59 5.87 0.73
C CYS A 113 -4.84 6.78 -0.25
N ASN A 114 -3.51 6.73 -0.30
CA ASN A 114 -2.70 7.51 -1.23
C ASN A 114 -3.03 7.14 -2.68
N PHE A 115 -3.17 5.86 -2.99
CA PHE A 115 -3.61 5.41 -4.30
C PHE A 115 -4.97 6.00 -4.66
N THR A 116 -5.96 5.87 -3.79
CA THR A 116 -7.32 6.40 -4.00
C THR A 116 -7.32 7.90 -4.24
N ILE A 117 -6.61 8.66 -3.40
CA ILE A 117 -6.52 10.12 -3.51
C ILE A 117 -5.84 10.53 -4.82
N SER A 118 -4.76 9.83 -5.21
CA SER A 118 -4.05 10.14 -6.47
C SER A 118 -4.93 9.90 -7.70
N ARG A 119 -5.78 8.87 -7.67
CA ARG A 119 -6.72 8.57 -8.76
C ARG A 119 -7.88 9.55 -8.83
N CYS A 120 -8.31 10.11 -7.71
CA CYS A 120 -9.31 11.20 -7.70
C CYS A 120 -8.75 12.51 -8.28
N GLY A 121 -7.41 12.69 -8.30
CA GLY A 121 -6.80 13.93 -8.75
C GLY A 121 -6.94 15.09 -7.75
N GLU A 122 -6.33 16.23 -8.09
CA GLU A 122 -6.31 17.42 -7.21
C GLU A 122 -7.54 18.30 -7.39
N ASP A 123 -8.02 18.44 -8.62
CA ASP A 123 -9.14 19.33 -8.94
C ASP A 123 -10.50 18.71 -8.54
N ASN A 124 -11.04 19.19 -7.43
CA ASN A 124 -12.33 18.74 -6.93
C ASN A 124 -13.52 19.21 -7.77
N SER A 125 -13.35 20.19 -8.65
CA SER A 125 -14.45 20.72 -9.49
C SER A 125 -14.89 19.71 -10.54
N GLN A 126 -13.99 18.83 -10.96
CA GLN A 126 -14.24 17.80 -11.96
C GLN A 126 -14.79 16.49 -11.37
N LEU A 127 -14.83 16.38 -10.03
CA LEU A 127 -15.26 15.17 -9.37
C LEU A 127 -16.80 15.08 -9.26
N THR A 128 -17.32 13.88 -9.51
CA THR A 128 -18.69 13.56 -9.15
C THR A 128 -18.88 13.55 -7.63
N GLU A 129 -20.11 13.70 -7.15
CA GLU A 129 -20.40 13.65 -5.70
C GLU A 129 -19.98 12.31 -5.07
N LYS A 130 -20.08 11.21 -5.81
CA LYS A 130 -19.57 9.91 -5.37
C LYS A 130 -18.05 9.95 -5.17
N MET A 131 -17.29 10.49 -6.11
CA MET A 131 -15.83 10.60 -6.02
C MET A 131 -15.37 11.54 -4.92
N LYS A 132 -16.08 12.66 -4.69
CA LYS A 132 -15.79 13.58 -3.57
C LYS A 132 -15.95 12.87 -2.23
N ARG A 133 -16.99 12.06 -2.07
CA ARG A 133 -17.21 11.26 -0.87
C ARG A 133 -16.12 10.23 -0.67
N ILE A 134 -15.73 9.50 -1.71
CA ILE A 134 -14.64 8.51 -1.69
C ILE A 134 -13.31 9.17 -1.29
N LYS A 135 -12.98 10.29 -1.93
CA LYS A 135 -11.77 11.07 -1.60
C LYS A 135 -11.77 11.56 -0.16
N GLY A 136 -12.91 12.05 0.32
CA GLY A 136 -13.09 12.49 1.70
C GLY A 136 -12.85 11.36 2.72
N GLN A 137 -13.38 10.18 2.46
CA GLN A 137 -13.16 8.99 3.29
C GLN A 137 -11.68 8.57 3.27
N ALA A 138 -11.05 8.55 2.10
CA ALA A 138 -9.62 8.20 1.98
C ALA A 138 -8.72 9.21 2.73
N LEU A 139 -9.03 10.50 2.66
CA LEU A 139 -8.32 11.55 3.42
C LEU A 139 -8.48 11.36 4.93
N PHE A 140 -9.70 11.06 5.39
CA PHE A 140 -9.98 10.79 6.81
C PHE A 140 -9.20 9.56 7.31
N LEU A 141 -9.29 8.43 6.60
CA LEU A 141 -8.61 7.19 6.98
C LEU A 141 -7.09 7.35 6.98
N ARG A 142 -6.54 8.11 6.04
CA ARG A 142 -5.12 8.44 5.99
C ARG A 142 -4.69 9.27 7.21
N ALA A 143 -5.47 10.28 7.55
CA ALA A 143 -5.20 11.13 8.73
C ALA A 143 -5.29 10.30 10.03
N LEU A 144 -6.30 9.44 10.16
CA LEU A 144 -6.45 8.51 11.28
C LEU A 144 -5.25 7.56 11.40
N SER A 145 -4.75 7.05 10.26
CA SER A 145 -3.59 6.15 10.25
C SER A 145 -2.31 6.86 10.70
N TYR A 146 -2.08 8.09 10.25
CA TYR A 146 -0.95 8.89 10.73
C TYR A 146 -1.07 9.31 12.20
N TYR A 147 -2.28 9.47 12.71
CA TYR A 147 -2.50 9.75 14.12
C TYR A 147 -2.11 8.58 15.03
N ASN A 148 -2.26 7.34 14.54
CA ASN A 148 -1.94 6.13 15.29
C ASN A 148 -0.47 5.67 15.15
N LEU A 149 0.32 6.28 14.25
CA LEU A 149 1.76 6.01 14.07
C LEU A 149 2.62 6.86 14.98
#